data_a75ba022c6e8511db445740919a10db6
#
_entry.id   a75ba022c6e8511db445740919a10db6
#
_cell.length_a   1.000
_cell.length_b   1.000
_cell.length_c   1.000
_cell.angle_alpha   90.00
_cell.angle_beta   90.00
_cell.angle_gamma   90.00
#
_symmetry.space_group_name_H-M   'P 1'
#
loop_
_entity.id
_entity.type
_entity.pdbx_description
1 polymer ?
#
loop_
_entity_poly.entity_id
_entity_poly.type
_entity_poly.pdbx_seq_one_letter_code
_entity_poly.pdbx_strand_id
1 'polypeptide(L)'
;VEIEVTTTSLEMRSIGDFKPKTLDRKDVWVEKVEIPTPAINHFFFVNVGRPWKWYSRLKWTLADWKALVGKEETMTWIGYFKGSPFGYIELDKQGDSVEIAFFGLLPQFIGMGLGGFLLSEAIRLAWELNPGRVWVHTCTLDHEFALNNYLSRGFSIYHKKTGIEQVPDDDDPIWSTPEYYRSLSREYEALSKEIPR
;
A
#
# COMPACT_ATOMS: atom_id res chain seq x y z
N VAL A 1 19.97 -10.89 1.48
CA VAL A 1 20.00 -11.84 2.62
C VAL A 1 18.81 -12.76 2.59
N GLU A 2 18.96 -13.96 3.16
CA GLU A 2 17.85 -14.89 3.42
C GLU A 2 17.26 -14.61 4.79
N ILE A 3 15.94 -14.38 4.83
CA ILE A 3 15.22 -14.12 6.08
C ILE A 3 14.03 -15.07 6.16
N GLU A 4 13.84 -15.70 7.33
CA GLU A 4 12.61 -16.44 7.59
C GLU A 4 11.46 -15.45 7.82
N VAL A 5 10.43 -15.54 7.00
CA VAL A 5 9.27 -14.66 7.03
C VAL A 5 8.00 -15.48 7.24
N THR A 6 7.21 -15.08 8.22
CA THR A 6 5.86 -15.62 8.41
C THR A 6 4.85 -14.60 7.88
N THR A 7 4.14 -14.96 6.84
CA THR A 7 3.01 -14.21 6.30
C THR A 7 1.71 -14.69 6.95
N THR A 8 0.95 -13.76 7.49
CA THR A 8 -0.38 -13.98 8.09
C THR A 8 -1.42 -13.35 7.19
N SER A 9 -2.36 -14.14 6.68
CA SER A 9 -3.48 -13.69 5.87
C SER A 9 -4.75 -13.60 6.72
N LEU A 10 -5.45 -12.47 6.60
CA LEU A 10 -6.65 -12.17 7.36
C LEU A 10 -7.79 -11.81 6.40
N GLU A 11 -9.01 -12.14 6.79
CA GLU A 11 -10.20 -11.82 6.01
C GLU A 11 -11.34 -11.30 6.89
N MET A 12 -12.26 -10.61 6.24
CA MET A 12 -13.56 -10.19 6.77
C MET A 12 -14.62 -10.59 5.75
N ARG A 13 -15.59 -11.41 6.16
CA ARG A 13 -16.65 -11.94 5.29
C ARG A 13 -17.99 -11.27 5.47
N SER A 14 -18.10 -10.38 6.43
CA SER A 14 -19.29 -9.58 6.69
C SER A 14 -18.90 -8.17 7.12
N ILE A 15 -19.57 -7.17 6.56
CA ILE A 15 -19.46 -5.79 7.04
C ILE A 15 -19.86 -5.66 8.52
N GLY A 16 -20.68 -6.59 9.02
CA GLY A 16 -21.07 -6.62 10.43
C GLY A 16 -19.93 -6.91 11.41
N ASP A 17 -18.82 -7.48 10.92
CA ASP A 17 -17.61 -7.71 11.74
C ASP A 17 -16.73 -6.46 11.85
N PHE A 18 -16.97 -5.46 11.02
CA PHE A 18 -16.18 -4.25 10.96
C PHE A 18 -16.31 -3.40 12.22
N LYS A 19 -15.18 -3.08 12.83
CA LYS A 19 -15.04 -2.25 14.03
C LYS A 19 -14.27 -0.98 13.69
N PRO A 20 -14.93 0.07 13.19
CA PRO A 20 -14.25 1.27 12.74
C PRO A 20 -13.57 2.03 13.88
N LYS A 21 -12.42 2.62 13.60
CA LYS A 21 -11.82 3.68 14.39
C LYS A 21 -12.05 5.00 13.68
N THR A 22 -12.93 5.81 14.25
CA THR A 22 -13.22 7.16 13.74
C THR A 22 -12.28 8.18 14.37
N LEU A 23 -12.05 9.28 13.67
CA LEU A 23 -11.41 10.47 14.20
C LEU A 23 -12.39 11.65 14.05
N ASP A 24 -12.70 12.30 15.16
CA ASP A 24 -13.46 13.57 15.12
C ASP A 24 -12.50 14.74 14.85
N ARG A 25 -12.01 14.81 13.61
CA ARG A 25 -11.00 15.79 13.17
C ARG A 25 -11.30 16.22 11.74
N LYS A 26 -11.54 17.51 11.54
CA LYS A 26 -11.79 18.11 10.22
C LYS A 26 -10.52 18.28 9.38
N ASP A 27 -9.36 18.21 10.00
CA ASP A 27 -8.06 18.37 9.36
C ASP A 27 -7.44 17.02 8.88
N VAL A 28 -8.22 15.93 8.97
CA VAL A 28 -7.85 14.59 8.49
C VAL A 28 -8.93 14.10 7.53
N TRP A 29 -8.54 13.70 6.32
CA TRP A 29 -9.47 13.12 5.33
C TRP A 29 -8.73 12.16 4.41
N VAL A 30 -9.48 11.40 3.61
CA VAL A 30 -8.97 10.49 2.59
C VAL A 30 -9.54 10.89 1.24
N GLU A 31 -8.70 10.95 0.22
CA GLU A 31 -9.05 11.36 -1.14
C GLU A 31 -8.67 10.28 -2.15
N LYS A 32 -9.56 10.02 -3.12
CA LYS A 32 -9.28 9.07 -4.21
C LYS A 32 -8.36 9.69 -5.25
N VAL A 33 -7.41 8.91 -5.74
CA VAL A 33 -6.61 9.26 -6.92
C VAL A 33 -7.43 8.97 -8.18
N GLU A 34 -8.17 9.96 -8.65
CA GLU A 34 -9.05 9.79 -9.82
C GLU A 34 -8.29 9.64 -11.14
N ILE A 35 -7.13 10.27 -11.24
CA ILE A 35 -6.26 10.16 -12.42
C ILE A 35 -5.13 9.18 -12.07
N PRO A 36 -5.09 7.98 -12.69
CA PRO A 36 -4.05 7.01 -12.43
C PRO A 36 -2.65 7.61 -12.62
N THR A 37 -1.88 7.66 -11.55
CA THR A 37 -0.57 8.33 -11.54
C THR A 37 0.48 7.39 -10.95
N PRO A 38 1.30 6.74 -11.79
CA PRO A 38 2.33 5.79 -11.35
C PRO A 38 3.26 6.35 -10.27
N ALA A 39 3.63 7.62 -10.38
CA ALA A 39 4.52 8.30 -9.44
C ALA A 39 3.95 8.32 -8.01
N ILE A 40 2.63 8.43 -7.84
CA ILE A 40 1.97 8.42 -6.53
C ILE A 40 2.14 7.07 -5.85
N ASN A 41 1.75 5.99 -6.53
CA ASN A 41 1.86 4.64 -5.98
C ASN A 41 3.32 4.26 -5.70
N HIS A 42 4.24 4.59 -6.63
CA HIS A 42 5.66 4.37 -6.44
C HIS A 42 6.19 5.14 -5.22
N PHE A 43 5.86 6.44 -5.10
CA PHE A 43 6.30 7.26 -3.96
C PHE A 43 5.89 6.65 -2.63
N PHE A 44 4.63 6.28 -2.49
CA PHE A 44 4.14 5.70 -1.23
C PHE A 44 4.70 4.30 -0.99
N PHE A 45 4.79 3.45 -2.01
CA PHE A 45 5.39 2.12 -1.86
C PHE A 45 6.81 2.20 -1.29
N VAL A 46 7.64 3.09 -1.84
CA VAL A 46 9.03 3.25 -1.39
C VAL A 46 9.10 3.90 -0.01
N ASN A 47 8.40 5.03 0.21
CA ASN A 47 8.58 5.83 1.42
C ASN A 47 7.84 5.27 2.64
N VAL A 48 6.71 4.59 2.45
CA VAL A 48 6.03 3.84 3.50
C VAL A 48 6.73 2.51 3.75
N GLY A 49 7.10 1.81 2.68
CA GLY A 49 7.56 0.43 2.74
C GLY A 49 9.02 0.24 3.15
N ARG A 50 9.88 1.25 2.96
CA ARG A 50 11.33 1.14 3.24
C ARG A 50 11.65 0.62 4.65
N PRO A 51 11.04 1.12 5.74
CA PRO A 51 11.28 0.61 7.08
C PRO A 51 10.87 -0.86 7.27
N TRP A 52 9.90 -1.32 6.48
CA TRP A 52 9.27 -2.65 6.57
C TRP A 52 9.76 -3.60 5.47
N LYS A 53 10.82 -3.22 4.77
CA LYS A 53 11.43 -4.01 3.69
C LYS A 53 10.42 -4.42 2.61
N TRP A 54 9.60 -3.50 2.13
CA TRP A 54 8.76 -3.73 0.97
C TRP A 54 9.64 -3.76 -0.30
N TYR A 55 10.06 -4.94 -0.72
CA TYR A 55 10.98 -5.12 -1.85
C TYR A 55 10.31 -5.62 -3.11
N SER A 56 9.09 -6.12 -3.03
CA SER A 56 8.40 -6.82 -4.11
C SER A 56 8.30 -6.05 -5.43
N ARG A 57 8.23 -4.72 -5.36
CA ARG A 57 8.11 -3.85 -6.54
C ARG A 57 9.33 -2.95 -6.81
N LEU A 58 10.44 -3.12 -6.11
CA LEU A 58 11.63 -2.28 -6.31
C LEU A 58 12.26 -2.46 -7.70
N LYS A 59 12.10 -3.65 -8.30
CA LYS A 59 12.57 -3.95 -9.66
C LYS A 59 11.59 -3.55 -10.76
N TRP A 60 10.43 -2.99 -10.41
CA TRP A 60 9.42 -2.58 -11.36
C TRP A 60 9.85 -1.33 -12.13
N THR A 61 9.68 -1.40 -13.44
CA THR A 61 9.88 -0.27 -14.36
C THR A 61 8.69 0.70 -14.30
N LEU A 62 8.84 1.89 -14.90
CA LEU A 62 7.72 2.81 -15.11
C LEU A 62 6.56 2.13 -15.85
N ALA A 63 6.85 1.25 -16.83
CA ALA A 63 5.83 0.52 -17.58
C ALA A 63 5.02 -0.43 -16.69
N ASP A 64 5.68 -1.12 -15.73
CA ASP A 64 5.00 -1.99 -14.78
C ASP A 64 4.06 -1.19 -13.86
N TRP A 65 4.51 -0.04 -13.39
CA TRP A 65 3.69 0.85 -12.57
C TRP A 65 2.52 1.45 -13.36
N LYS A 66 2.74 1.85 -14.64
CA LYS A 66 1.65 2.29 -15.53
C LYS A 66 0.62 1.18 -15.74
N ALA A 67 1.07 -0.05 -15.95
CA ALA A 67 0.20 -1.20 -16.10
C ALA A 67 -0.62 -1.50 -14.85
N LEU A 68 -0.03 -1.36 -13.64
CA LEU A 68 -0.74 -1.53 -12.38
C LEU A 68 -1.86 -0.49 -12.23
N VAL A 69 -1.51 0.79 -12.25
CA VAL A 69 -2.49 1.86 -11.95
C VAL A 69 -3.51 2.07 -13.07
N GLY A 70 -3.24 1.53 -14.27
CA GLY A 70 -4.17 1.55 -15.39
C GLY A 70 -5.25 0.47 -15.35
N LYS A 71 -5.20 -0.48 -14.40
CA LYS A 71 -6.25 -1.48 -14.22
C LYS A 71 -7.46 -0.87 -13.51
N GLU A 72 -8.65 -1.21 -13.95
CA GLU A 72 -9.89 -0.81 -13.26
C GLU A 72 -10.01 -1.42 -11.87
N GLU A 73 -9.41 -2.58 -11.67
CA GLU A 73 -9.39 -3.31 -10.41
C GLU A 73 -8.47 -2.68 -9.36
N THR A 74 -7.49 -1.88 -9.78
CA THR A 74 -6.55 -1.21 -8.86
C THR A 74 -7.01 0.21 -8.56
N MET A 75 -7.25 0.47 -7.29
CA MET A 75 -7.73 1.77 -6.83
C MET A 75 -6.82 2.30 -5.71
N THR A 76 -6.53 3.60 -5.75
CA THR A 76 -5.62 4.26 -4.79
C THR A 76 -6.30 5.43 -4.12
N TRP A 77 -6.10 5.55 -2.80
CA TRP A 77 -6.48 6.71 -2.00
C TRP A 77 -5.29 7.22 -1.21
N ILE A 78 -5.30 8.52 -0.94
CA ILE A 78 -4.29 9.19 -0.13
C ILE A 78 -4.98 9.76 1.11
N GLY A 79 -4.39 9.51 2.28
CA GLY A 79 -4.77 10.16 3.52
C GLY A 79 -4.04 11.49 3.69
N TYR A 80 -4.78 12.53 4.02
CA TYR A 80 -4.27 13.87 4.27
C TYR A 80 -4.47 14.30 5.72
N PHE A 81 -3.45 14.94 6.28
CA PHE A 81 -3.51 15.57 7.59
C PHE A 81 -2.97 16.99 7.47
N LYS A 82 -3.80 17.98 7.74
CA LYS A 82 -3.47 19.41 7.58
C LYS A 82 -2.88 19.76 6.22
N GLY A 83 -3.40 19.14 5.17
CA GLY A 83 -2.94 19.34 3.80
C GLY A 83 -1.71 18.52 3.39
N SER A 84 -1.04 17.84 4.32
CA SER A 84 0.09 16.97 4.01
C SER A 84 -0.38 15.53 3.79
N PRO A 85 0.06 14.83 2.76
CA PRO A 85 -0.20 13.40 2.60
C PRO A 85 0.50 12.64 3.74
N PHE A 86 -0.25 11.81 4.48
CA PHE A 86 0.31 11.08 5.62
C PHE A 86 0.41 9.57 5.40
N GLY A 87 -0.29 9.05 4.41
CA GLY A 87 -0.32 7.63 4.09
C GLY A 87 -1.19 7.34 2.88
N TYR A 88 -1.27 6.07 2.50
CA TYR A 88 -2.06 5.67 1.35
C TYR A 88 -2.71 4.30 1.53
N ILE A 89 -3.67 4.03 0.66
CA ILE A 89 -4.41 2.78 0.52
C ILE A 89 -4.35 2.38 -0.95
N GLU A 90 -3.97 1.14 -1.23
CA GLU A 90 -4.11 0.53 -2.54
C GLU A 90 -5.02 -0.70 -2.39
N LEU A 91 -6.17 -0.67 -3.06
CA LEU A 91 -7.10 -1.79 -3.15
C LEU A 91 -6.95 -2.49 -4.49
N ASP A 92 -7.08 -3.82 -4.47
CA ASP A 92 -7.12 -4.66 -5.66
C ASP A 92 -8.39 -5.53 -5.65
N LYS A 93 -9.26 -5.31 -6.64
CA LYS A 93 -10.52 -6.07 -6.78
C LYS A 93 -10.24 -7.36 -7.54
N GLN A 94 -10.47 -8.49 -6.90
CA GLN A 94 -10.18 -9.83 -7.39
C GLN A 94 -11.49 -10.63 -7.49
N GLY A 95 -12.29 -10.37 -8.53
CA GLY A 95 -13.62 -10.97 -8.67
C GLY A 95 -14.55 -10.57 -7.55
N ASP A 96 -14.97 -11.53 -6.72
CA ASP A 96 -15.83 -11.31 -5.55
C ASP A 96 -15.05 -10.97 -4.26
N SER A 97 -13.75 -10.75 -4.36
CA SER A 97 -12.90 -10.35 -3.23
C SER A 97 -12.25 -9.01 -3.50
N VAL A 98 -11.98 -8.26 -2.42
CA VAL A 98 -11.14 -7.07 -2.46
C VAL A 98 -9.98 -7.25 -1.50
N GLU A 99 -8.77 -7.10 -2.00
CA GLU A 99 -7.55 -7.06 -1.22
C GLU A 99 -7.20 -5.63 -0.82
N ILE A 100 -6.85 -5.41 0.45
CA ILE A 100 -6.07 -4.24 0.84
C ILE A 100 -4.62 -4.59 0.50
N ALA A 101 -4.22 -4.30 -0.74
CA ALA A 101 -2.95 -4.75 -1.30
C ALA A 101 -1.75 -4.04 -0.68
N PHE A 102 -1.86 -2.73 -0.49
CA PHE A 102 -0.87 -1.92 0.23
C PHE A 102 -1.57 -0.87 1.07
N PHE A 103 -1.07 -0.70 2.27
CA PHE A 103 -1.61 0.25 3.24
C PHE A 103 -0.51 0.65 4.21
N GLY A 104 -0.38 1.94 4.48
CA GLY A 104 0.56 2.38 5.50
C GLY A 104 0.71 3.89 5.59
N LEU A 105 1.46 4.30 6.61
CA LEU A 105 1.76 5.69 6.93
C LEU A 105 3.19 6.04 6.55
N LEU A 106 3.41 7.25 6.12
CA LEU A 106 4.76 7.81 6.07
C LEU A 106 5.35 7.87 7.49
N PRO A 107 6.65 7.60 7.66
CA PRO A 107 7.26 7.42 8.99
C PRO A 107 7.00 8.55 9.98
N GLN A 108 7.00 9.81 9.53
CA GLN A 108 6.78 10.97 10.39
C GLN A 108 5.37 11.07 10.98
N PHE A 109 4.41 10.27 10.49
CA PHE A 109 3.03 10.26 10.99
C PHE A 109 2.69 9.03 11.85
N ILE A 110 3.66 8.13 12.02
CA ILE A 110 3.52 6.97 12.92
C ILE A 110 3.41 7.47 14.36
N GLY A 111 2.54 6.83 15.17
CA GLY A 111 2.32 7.22 16.56
C GLY A 111 1.29 8.35 16.75
N MET A 112 0.78 8.97 15.67
CA MET A 112 -0.19 10.07 15.75
C MET A 112 -1.65 9.60 15.78
N GLY A 113 -1.92 8.32 15.92
CA GLY A 113 -3.26 7.74 15.97
C GLY A 113 -3.95 7.59 14.61
N LEU A 114 -3.25 7.92 13.50
CA LEU A 114 -3.81 7.94 12.15
C LEU A 114 -3.95 6.55 11.52
N GLY A 115 -3.15 5.56 11.92
CA GLY A 115 -3.12 4.24 11.30
C GLY A 115 -4.44 3.48 11.41
N GLY A 116 -5.07 3.49 12.59
CA GLY A 116 -6.38 2.83 12.77
C GLY A 116 -7.51 3.52 12.02
N PHE A 117 -7.45 4.83 11.85
CA PHE A 117 -8.39 5.60 11.02
C PHE A 117 -8.21 5.24 9.55
N LEU A 118 -6.97 5.31 9.02
CA LEU A 118 -6.69 5.01 7.62
C LEU A 118 -7.08 3.58 7.25
N LEU A 119 -6.82 2.60 8.14
CA LEU A 119 -7.28 1.23 7.93
C LEU A 119 -8.80 1.12 7.95
N SER A 120 -9.50 1.86 8.82
CA SER A 120 -10.96 1.89 8.83
C SER A 120 -11.51 2.43 7.52
N GLU A 121 -10.89 3.47 6.96
CA GLU A 121 -11.26 4.00 5.64
C GLU A 121 -10.98 2.97 4.53
N ALA A 122 -9.84 2.27 4.57
CA ALA A 122 -9.54 1.20 3.60
C ALA A 122 -10.61 0.10 3.61
N ILE A 123 -11.03 -0.34 4.78
CA ILE A 123 -12.08 -1.36 4.94
C ILE A 123 -13.42 -0.85 4.42
N ARG A 124 -13.82 0.37 4.80
CA ARG A 124 -15.07 0.99 4.34
C ARG A 124 -15.11 1.09 2.81
N LEU A 125 -14.05 1.61 2.21
CA LEU A 125 -13.91 1.75 0.75
C LEU A 125 -13.91 0.40 0.04
N ALA A 126 -13.27 -0.62 0.61
CA ALA A 126 -13.29 -1.97 0.07
C ALA A 126 -14.72 -2.56 0.06
N TRP A 127 -15.50 -2.36 1.13
CA TRP A 127 -16.89 -2.83 1.20
C TRP A 127 -17.84 -2.06 0.28
N GLU A 128 -17.55 -0.81 -0.09
CA GLU A 128 -18.31 -0.05 -1.07
C GLU A 128 -18.26 -0.67 -2.48
N LEU A 129 -17.28 -1.54 -2.76
CA LEU A 129 -17.19 -2.29 -4.00
C LEU A 129 -18.08 -3.55 -4.01
N ASN A 130 -18.87 -3.76 -2.95
CA ASN A 130 -19.80 -4.88 -2.75
C ASN A 130 -19.18 -6.28 -2.92
N PRO A 131 -18.03 -6.59 -2.30
CA PRO A 131 -17.43 -7.91 -2.38
C PRO A 131 -18.11 -8.89 -1.40
N GLY A 132 -17.95 -10.19 -1.67
CA GLY A 132 -18.23 -11.24 -0.69
C GLY A 132 -17.15 -11.37 0.39
N ARG A 133 -15.98 -10.74 0.18
CA ARG A 133 -14.83 -10.82 1.10
C ARG A 133 -13.89 -9.64 0.94
N VAL A 134 -13.46 -9.07 2.06
CA VAL A 134 -12.29 -8.18 2.12
C VAL A 134 -11.16 -8.92 2.81
N TRP A 135 -9.96 -8.87 2.27
CA TRP A 135 -8.81 -9.55 2.84
C TRP A 135 -7.54 -8.72 2.81
N VAL A 136 -6.57 -9.10 3.61
CA VAL A 136 -5.27 -8.46 3.73
C VAL A 136 -4.25 -9.50 4.18
N HIS A 137 -2.99 -9.29 3.88
CA HIS A 137 -1.90 -10.02 4.49
C HIS A 137 -0.91 -9.08 5.15
N THR A 138 -0.22 -9.58 6.16
CA THR A 138 0.90 -8.94 6.85
C THR A 138 1.98 -9.98 7.11
N CYS A 139 3.18 -9.54 7.38
CA CYS A 139 4.28 -10.46 7.64
C CYS A 139 5.14 -10.00 8.82
N THR A 140 6.09 -10.85 9.22
CA THR A 140 7.00 -10.57 10.34
C THR A 140 7.97 -9.42 10.09
N LEU A 141 8.04 -8.87 8.86
CA LEU A 141 8.82 -7.68 8.52
C LEU A 141 8.03 -6.39 8.68
N ASP A 142 6.69 -6.46 8.78
CA ASP A 142 5.83 -5.29 8.97
C ASP A 142 5.95 -4.71 10.39
N HIS A 143 5.35 -3.54 10.58
CA HIS A 143 5.28 -2.89 11.88
C HIS A 143 4.65 -3.81 12.93
N GLU A 144 5.23 -3.89 14.13
CA GLU A 144 4.79 -4.77 15.21
C GLU A 144 3.29 -4.68 15.56
N PHE A 145 2.68 -3.50 15.37
CA PHE A 145 1.24 -3.29 15.60
C PHE A 145 0.35 -3.57 14.38
N ALA A 146 0.91 -3.95 13.23
CA ALA A 146 0.12 -4.17 12.01
C ALA A 146 -0.94 -5.25 12.20
N LEU A 147 -0.53 -6.43 12.66
CA LEU A 147 -1.46 -7.56 12.92
C LEU A 147 -2.57 -7.17 13.91
N ASN A 148 -2.20 -6.53 15.02
CA ASN A 148 -3.17 -6.10 16.03
C ASN A 148 -4.13 -5.03 15.51
N ASN A 149 -3.67 -4.16 14.61
CA ASN A 149 -4.53 -3.17 13.98
C ASN A 149 -5.61 -3.86 13.11
N TYR A 150 -5.25 -4.87 12.32
CA TYR A 150 -6.21 -5.64 11.52
C TYR A 150 -7.22 -6.38 12.40
N LEU A 151 -6.76 -7.11 13.41
CA LEU A 151 -7.63 -7.84 14.35
C LEU A 151 -8.60 -6.89 15.06
N SER A 152 -8.11 -5.73 15.50
CA SER A 152 -8.92 -4.73 16.17
C SER A 152 -9.99 -4.09 15.26
N ARG A 153 -9.83 -4.16 13.94
CA ARG A 153 -10.82 -3.69 12.95
C ARG A 153 -11.81 -4.78 12.56
N GLY A 154 -11.68 -6.01 13.08
CA GLY A 154 -12.65 -7.08 12.87
C GLY A 154 -12.20 -8.15 11.86
N PHE A 155 -10.97 -8.12 11.37
CA PHE A 155 -10.42 -9.20 10.58
C PHE A 155 -10.18 -10.46 11.42
N SER A 156 -10.28 -11.61 10.77
CA SER A 156 -9.94 -12.93 11.33
C SER A 156 -8.81 -13.56 10.53
N ILE A 157 -7.88 -14.20 11.21
CA ILE A 157 -6.79 -14.94 10.56
C ILE A 157 -7.37 -16.20 9.93
N TYR A 158 -7.10 -16.44 8.63
CA TYR A 158 -7.51 -17.68 7.97
C TYR A 158 -6.34 -18.52 7.46
N HIS A 159 -5.14 -17.91 7.30
CA HIS A 159 -3.97 -18.63 6.83
C HIS A 159 -2.68 -18.04 7.40
N LYS A 160 -1.69 -18.91 7.64
CA LYS A 160 -0.31 -18.53 7.95
C LYS A 160 0.65 -19.39 7.14
N LYS A 161 1.68 -18.78 6.62
CA LYS A 161 2.75 -19.49 5.89
C LYS A 161 4.10 -18.92 6.31
N THR A 162 5.01 -19.81 6.69
CA THR A 162 6.41 -19.44 6.96
C THR A 162 7.28 -19.95 5.82
N GLY A 163 8.23 -19.14 5.39
CA GLY A 163 9.16 -19.47 4.32
C GLY A 163 10.41 -18.60 4.39
N ILE A 164 11.40 -18.98 3.58
CA ILE A 164 12.63 -18.19 3.42
C ILE A 164 12.41 -17.23 2.25
N GLU A 165 12.62 -15.96 2.49
CA GLU A 165 12.52 -14.87 1.51
C GLU A 165 13.90 -14.28 1.20
N GLN A 166 14.13 -13.99 -0.09
CA GLN A 166 15.33 -13.28 -0.53
C GLN A 166 15.06 -11.77 -0.47
N VAL A 167 15.55 -11.13 0.58
CA VAL A 167 15.36 -9.70 0.82
C VAL A 167 16.65 -8.96 0.47
N PRO A 168 16.61 -7.82 -0.25
CA PRO A 168 17.81 -7.00 -0.48
C PRO A 168 18.47 -6.61 0.85
N ASP A 169 19.80 -6.58 0.87
CA ASP A 169 20.55 -6.08 2.03
C ASP A 169 20.19 -4.61 2.33
N ASP A 170 20.41 -4.16 3.56
CA ASP A 170 20.02 -2.81 3.96
C ASP A 170 20.77 -1.71 3.20
N ASP A 171 21.97 -2.01 2.73
CA ASP A 171 22.84 -1.15 1.92
C ASP A 171 22.70 -1.38 0.40
N ASP A 172 21.81 -2.29 -0.04
CA ASP A 172 21.58 -2.54 -1.47
C ASP A 172 21.12 -1.24 -2.16
N PRO A 173 21.79 -0.82 -3.25
CA PRO A 173 21.44 0.38 -3.99
C PRO A 173 20.00 0.40 -4.51
N ILE A 174 19.33 -0.74 -4.63
CA ILE A 174 17.95 -0.84 -5.10
C ILE A 174 16.98 -0.05 -4.21
N TRP A 175 17.33 0.13 -2.93
CA TRP A 175 16.50 0.89 -1.99
C TRP A 175 16.49 2.39 -2.28
N SER A 176 17.60 2.92 -2.77
CA SER A 176 17.75 4.35 -3.09
C SER A 176 17.54 4.66 -4.57
N THR A 177 17.75 3.66 -5.43
CA THR A 177 17.64 3.79 -6.88
C THR A 177 16.80 2.65 -7.48
N PRO A 178 15.49 2.59 -7.18
CA PRO A 178 14.59 1.61 -7.80
C PRO A 178 14.59 1.71 -9.32
N GLU A 179 14.28 0.61 -10.01
CA GLU A 179 14.25 0.57 -11.48
C GLU A 179 13.25 1.57 -12.10
N TYR A 180 12.25 1.97 -11.34
CA TYR A 180 11.33 3.04 -11.73
C TYR A 180 12.06 4.31 -12.16
N TYR A 181 13.01 4.81 -11.35
CA TYR A 181 13.74 6.04 -11.67
C TYR A 181 14.64 5.90 -12.90
N ARG A 182 15.27 4.73 -13.08
CA ARG A 182 16.09 4.45 -14.25
C ARG A 182 15.26 4.43 -15.53
N SER A 183 14.09 3.82 -15.48
CA SER A 183 13.17 3.75 -16.63
C SER A 183 12.55 5.12 -16.93
N LEU A 184 12.21 5.90 -15.89
CA LEU A 184 11.70 7.27 -16.02
C LEU A 184 12.72 8.19 -16.68
N SER A 185 14.00 8.11 -16.30
CA SER A 185 15.06 8.88 -16.92
C SER A 185 15.20 8.57 -18.42
N ARG A 186 15.14 7.29 -18.79
CA ARG A 186 15.16 6.87 -20.20
C ARG A 186 13.98 7.44 -21.01
N GLU A 187 12.78 7.49 -20.40
CA GLU A 187 11.60 8.07 -21.04
C GLU A 187 11.77 9.58 -21.24
N TYR A 188 12.28 10.32 -20.27
CA TYR A 188 12.55 11.76 -20.39
C TYR A 188 13.63 12.07 -21.42
N GLU A 189 14.69 11.26 -21.52
CA GLU A 189 15.71 11.41 -22.55
C GLU A 189 15.14 11.18 -23.96
N ALA A 190 14.21 10.24 -24.12
CA ALA A 190 13.53 10.03 -25.39
C ALA A 190 12.65 11.22 -25.76
N LEU A 191 11.80 11.70 -24.85
CA LEU A 191 10.91 12.84 -25.06
C LEU A 191 11.69 14.13 -25.37
N SER A 192 12.84 14.36 -24.71
CA SER A 192 13.65 15.54 -24.93
C SER A 192 14.25 15.64 -26.35
N LYS A 193 14.36 14.51 -27.06
CA LYS A 193 14.82 14.43 -28.45
C LYS A 193 13.71 14.76 -29.47
N GLU A 194 12.45 14.62 -29.04
CA GLU A 194 11.27 14.86 -29.89
C GLU A 194 10.74 16.28 -29.79
N ILE A 195 11.19 17.09 -28.83
CA ILE A 195 10.80 18.49 -28.67
C ILE A 195 11.69 19.33 -29.62
N PRO A 196 11.14 19.99 -30.67
CA PRO A 196 11.89 20.90 -31.50
C PRO A 196 12.43 22.06 -30.64
N ARG A 197 13.70 22.39 -30.83
CA ARG A 197 14.32 23.58 -30.19
C ARG A 197 13.81 24.86 -30.81
#